data_145cf9a209480df417b6e6dbd1c9fbe1
#
_entry.id   145cf9a209480df417b6e6dbd1c9fbe1
#
_cell.length_a   1.000
_cell.length_b   1.000
_cell.length_c   1.000
_cell.angle_alpha   90.00
_cell.angle_beta   90.00
_cell.angle_gamma   90.00
#
_symmetry.space_group_name_H-M   'P 1'
#
loop_
_entity.id
_entity.type
_entity.pdbx_description
1 polymer ?
#
loop_
_entity_poly.entity_id
_entity_poly.type
_entity_poly.pdbx_seq_one_letter_code
_entity_poly.pdbx_strand_id
1 'polypeptide(L)'
;MFILGLKVIIFNNMTIHIPDISKQVYKEDLFNVLENQYSTMGPLWVTSQMEWMNGVYGCFKNHDKFLIVIYLINKTLDFYSKSFVKLTYDEFYQKNIVEIGKFSIAEIANELNIPKESARRKINELQALGVIKKFKKKIIIDRSSFVYVKPVNTVQRISRFLSTLSSVCVKEKIFKKNITSQHLEATIKANFSYIWKIYYDMQIPMMLNYKKVFKDLETFHIFGTCVVNQHLHSKKLNQNNMGREDFFKTIITSKIQGLNAMSISDITGIPRATAIRKLNGLIKKKNLIIDEKKLYRLTGNFARSLSPEQINVLDQLANFSMKIFNFSQL
;
A
#
# COMPACT_ATOMS: atom_id res chain seq x y z
N MET A 1 -26.36 9.69 -65.94
CA MET A 1 -25.00 9.21 -65.71
C MET A 1 -24.69 9.48 -64.21
N PHE A 2 -24.93 8.47 -63.36
CA PHE A 2 -24.74 8.57 -61.90
C PHE A 2 -23.35 8.01 -61.57
N ILE A 3 -22.48 8.86 -61.02
CA ILE A 3 -21.18 8.42 -60.48
C ILE A 3 -21.39 8.15 -58.98
N LEU A 4 -21.43 6.88 -58.60
CA LEU A 4 -21.38 6.41 -57.22
C LEU A 4 -19.97 6.62 -56.67
N GLY A 5 -19.83 7.55 -55.72
CA GLY A 5 -18.59 7.72 -54.97
C GLY A 5 -18.35 6.55 -54.00
N LEU A 6 -17.41 5.70 -54.32
CA LEU A 6 -16.87 4.71 -53.38
C LEU A 6 -16.15 5.45 -52.24
N LYS A 7 -16.76 5.47 -51.04
CA LYS A 7 -16.05 5.77 -49.78
C LYS A 7 -15.10 4.61 -49.51
N VAL A 8 -13.81 4.83 -49.72
CA VAL A 8 -12.77 3.92 -49.24
C VAL A 8 -12.75 4.03 -47.69
N ILE A 9 -13.25 3.01 -47.05
CA ILE A 9 -13.09 2.88 -45.59
C ILE A 9 -11.65 2.41 -45.35
N ILE A 10 -10.79 3.33 -44.98
CA ILE A 10 -9.44 2.99 -44.49
C ILE A 10 -9.62 2.34 -43.12
N PHE A 11 -9.61 1.01 -43.05
CA PHE A 11 -9.39 0.30 -41.80
C PHE A 11 -7.95 0.64 -41.35
N ASN A 12 -7.83 1.52 -40.36
CA ASN A 12 -6.58 1.63 -39.63
C ASN A 12 -6.25 0.23 -39.13
N ASN A 13 -5.17 -0.35 -39.62
CA ASN A 13 -4.57 -1.56 -39.11
C ASN A 13 -4.16 -1.28 -37.65
N MET A 14 -5.09 -1.45 -36.70
CA MET A 14 -4.73 -1.67 -35.30
C MET A 14 -4.02 -3.01 -35.28
N THR A 15 -2.71 -2.98 -35.33
CA THR A 15 -1.89 -4.16 -35.00
C THR A 15 -2.26 -4.58 -33.60
N ILE A 16 -3.00 -5.67 -33.48
CA ILE A 16 -3.26 -6.27 -32.16
C ILE A 16 -1.91 -6.70 -31.61
N HIS A 17 -1.45 -5.99 -30.56
CA HIS A 17 -0.21 -6.37 -29.88
C HIS A 17 -0.52 -7.58 -28.99
N ILE A 18 -0.10 -8.76 -29.44
CA ILE A 18 -0.18 -9.98 -28.63
C ILE A 18 1.04 -9.99 -27.71
N PRO A 19 0.84 -10.11 -26.39
CA PRO A 19 1.94 -10.17 -25.44
C PRO A 19 2.87 -11.35 -25.74
N ASP A 20 4.17 -11.12 -25.65
CA ASP A 20 5.17 -12.16 -25.76
C ASP A 20 5.31 -12.91 -24.43
N ILE A 21 4.75 -14.11 -24.36
CA ILE A 21 4.77 -14.97 -23.16
C ILE A 21 6.20 -15.26 -22.70
N SER A 22 7.20 -15.27 -23.61
CA SER A 22 8.60 -15.49 -23.23
C SER A 22 9.19 -14.35 -22.38
N LYS A 23 8.51 -13.21 -22.30
CA LYS A 23 8.90 -12.06 -21.46
C LYS A 23 8.15 -12.00 -20.13
N GLN A 24 7.35 -13.01 -19.84
CA GLN A 24 6.61 -13.07 -18.58
C GLN A 24 7.55 -13.02 -17.38
N VAL A 25 7.21 -12.16 -16.43
CA VAL A 25 7.88 -12.05 -15.13
C VAL A 25 7.22 -13.00 -14.14
N TYR A 26 8.00 -13.73 -13.39
CA TYR A 26 7.49 -14.68 -12.39
C TYR A 26 7.58 -14.11 -10.98
N LYS A 27 6.63 -14.50 -10.14
CA LYS A 27 6.54 -14.03 -8.75
C LYS A 27 7.76 -14.48 -7.94
N GLU A 28 8.21 -15.68 -8.16
CA GLU A 28 9.32 -16.32 -7.45
C GLU A 28 10.64 -15.57 -7.65
N ASP A 29 10.91 -15.09 -8.86
CA ASP A 29 12.10 -14.30 -9.17
C ASP A 29 12.08 -12.97 -8.41
N LEU A 30 10.93 -12.30 -8.40
CA LEU A 30 10.76 -11.02 -7.69
C LEU A 30 10.82 -11.20 -6.17
N PHE A 31 10.27 -12.30 -5.63
CA PHE A 31 10.37 -12.63 -4.22
C PHE A 31 11.83 -12.80 -3.80
N ASN A 32 12.60 -13.58 -4.56
CA ASN A 32 14.04 -13.80 -4.31
C ASN A 32 14.82 -12.48 -4.35
N VAL A 33 14.52 -11.60 -5.31
CA VAL A 33 15.14 -10.27 -5.37
C VAL A 33 14.80 -9.44 -4.14
N LEU A 34 13.52 -9.40 -3.74
CA LEU A 34 13.06 -8.64 -2.57
C LEU A 34 13.71 -9.14 -1.25
N GLU A 35 13.87 -10.45 -1.11
CA GLU A 35 14.49 -11.08 0.06
C GLU A 35 16.02 -10.84 0.09
N ASN A 36 16.71 -11.07 -1.04
CA ASN A 36 18.16 -11.00 -1.14
C ASN A 36 18.70 -9.55 -1.20
N GLN A 37 17.90 -8.62 -1.70
CA GLN A 37 18.22 -7.19 -1.83
C GLN A 37 17.41 -6.33 -0.85
N TYR A 38 17.10 -6.91 0.32
CA TYR A 38 16.22 -6.27 1.29
C TYR A 38 16.75 -4.94 1.82
N SER A 39 18.07 -4.79 1.97
CA SER A 39 18.66 -3.51 2.40
C SER A 39 18.34 -2.33 1.48
N THR A 40 18.06 -2.60 0.20
CA THR A 40 17.62 -1.61 -0.78
C THR A 40 16.09 -1.47 -0.81
N MET A 41 15.38 -2.59 -0.87
CA MET A 41 13.94 -2.61 -1.14
C MET A 41 13.08 -2.44 0.12
N GLY A 42 13.48 -3.05 1.24
CA GLY A 42 12.73 -3.00 2.50
C GLY A 42 12.54 -1.59 3.05
N PRO A 43 13.58 -0.76 3.19
CA PRO A 43 13.45 0.62 3.63
C PRO A 43 12.55 1.48 2.74
N LEU A 44 12.58 1.29 1.42
CA LEU A 44 11.71 2.00 0.48
C LEU A 44 10.25 1.64 0.71
N TRP A 45 9.96 0.34 0.84
CA TRP A 45 8.60 -0.11 1.09
C TRP A 45 8.07 0.36 2.44
N VAL A 46 8.83 0.13 3.53
CA VAL A 46 8.36 0.49 4.88
C VAL A 46 8.15 2.00 5.01
N THR A 47 9.02 2.82 4.44
CA THR A 47 8.83 4.28 4.39
C THR A 47 7.55 4.64 3.65
N SER A 48 7.35 4.10 2.44
CA SER A 48 6.13 4.34 1.66
C SER A 48 4.87 3.90 2.39
N GLN A 49 4.95 2.80 3.14
CA GLN A 49 3.85 2.28 3.93
C GLN A 49 3.50 3.20 5.10
N MET A 50 4.51 3.73 5.81
CA MET A 50 4.27 4.65 6.93
C MET A 50 3.75 6.02 6.47
N GLU A 51 4.24 6.53 5.35
CA GLU A 51 3.67 7.74 4.74
C GLU A 51 2.21 7.54 4.31
N TRP A 52 1.87 6.35 3.78
CA TRP A 52 0.48 6.00 3.51
C TRP A 52 -0.35 5.96 4.81
N MET A 53 0.16 5.35 5.88
CA MET A 53 -0.49 5.28 7.20
C MET A 53 -0.72 6.68 7.81
N ASN A 54 0.22 7.61 7.64
CA ASN A 54 0.04 9.01 8.04
C ASN A 54 -1.16 9.65 7.32
N GLY A 55 -1.25 9.46 6.00
CA GLY A 55 -2.38 9.96 5.21
C GLY A 55 -3.71 9.33 5.64
N VAL A 56 -3.74 8.00 5.83
CA VAL A 56 -4.91 7.24 6.30
C VAL A 56 -5.40 7.75 7.66
N TYR A 57 -4.49 7.91 8.61
CA TYR A 57 -4.85 8.42 9.93
C TYR A 57 -5.32 9.88 9.86
N GLY A 58 -4.70 10.67 8.98
CA GLY A 58 -5.07 12.06 8.73
C GLY A 58 -6.53 12.24 8.33
N CYS A 59 -7.08 11.30 7.52
CA CYS A 59 -8.45 11.39 7.00
C CYS A 59 -9.53 11.35 8.10
N PHE A 60 -9.40 10.44 9.06
CA PHE A 60 -10.48 10.17 10.03
C PHE A 60 -10.00 10.07 11.48
N LYS A 61 -8.70 10.24 11.75
CA LYS A 61 -8.07 9.91 13.04
C LYS A 61 -8.40 8.48 13.52
N ASN A 62 -8.65 7.60 12.55
CA ASN A 62 -9.04 6.20 12.78
C ASN A 62 -8.76 5.35 11.53
N HIS A 63 -7.86 4.39 11.64
CA HIS A 63 -7.48 3.53 10.51
C HIS A 63 -8.62 2.61 10.04
N ASP A 64 -9.43 2.08 10.97
CA ASP A 64 -10.52 1.18 10.59
C ASP A 64 -11.60 1.88 9.76
N LYS A 65 -11.90 3.17 10.02
CA LYS A 65 -12.83 3.94 9.17
C LYS A 65 -12.32 4.03 7.74
N PHE A 66 -11.02 4.30 7.58
CA PHE A 66 -10.41 4.36 6.26
C PHE A 66 -10.43 2.98 5.58
N LEU A 67 -10.13 1.90 6.32
CA LEU A 67 -10.23 0.53 5.77
C LEU A 67 -11.65 0.20 5.27
N ILE A 68 -12.70 0.61 6.00
CA ILE A 68 -14.08 0.45 5.56
C ILE A 68 -14.30 1.16 4.23
N VAL A 69 -13.84 2.40 4.11
CA VAL A 69 -14.00 3.20 2.88
C VAL A 69 -13.29 2.54 1.70
N ILE A 70 -12.02 2.15 1.84
CA ILE A 70 -11.28 1.53 0.73
C ILE A 70 -11.78 0.13 0.40
N TYR A 71 -12.26 -0.64 1.38
CA TYR A 71 -12.89 -1.94 1.15
C TYR A 71 -14.14 -1.79 0.26
N LEU A 72 -15.01 -0.84 0.57
CA LEU A 72 -16.22 -0.58 -0.21
C LEU A 72 -15.87 -0.09 -1.64
N ILE A 73 -14.86 0.78 -1.76
CA ILE A 73 -14.35 1.20 -3.08
C ILE A 73 -13.76 0.00 -3.84
N ASN A 74 -13.00 -0.87 -3.16
CA ASN A 74 -12.40 -2.05 -3.79
C ASN A 74 -13.46 -3.01 -4.37
N LYS A 75 -14.61 -3.17 -3.71
CA LYS A 75 -15.74 -3.94 -4.27
C LYS A 75 -16.25 -3.32 -5.58
N THR A 76 -16.28 -2.01 -5.69
CA THR A 76 -16.67 -1.32 -6.94
C THR A 76 -15.61 -1.50 -8.02
N LEU A 77 -14.33 -1.43 -7.66
CA LEU A 77 -13.22 -1.69 -8.60
C LEU A 77 -13.22 -3.16 -9.06
N ASP A 78 -13.58 -4.10 -8.18
CA ASP A 78 -13.76 -5.51 -8.55
C ASP A 78 -14.89 -5.70 -9.57
N PHE A 79 -16.02 -5.03 -9.36
CA PHE A 79 -17.12 -5.01 -10.33
C PHE A 79 -16.67 -4.42 -11.68
N TYR A 80 -15.93 -3.29 -11.67
CA TYR A 80 -15.38 -2.70 -12.89
C TYR A 80 -14.45 -3.68 -13.63
N SER A 81 -13.55 -4.31 -12.90
CA SER A 81 -12.61 -5.29 -13.48
C SER A 81 -13.34 -6.47 -14.13
N LYS A 82 -14.35 -7.04 -13.45
CA LYS A 82 -15.16 -8.16 -13.95
C LYS A 82 -16.07 -7.78 -15.13
N SER A 83 -16.44 -6.51 -15.22
CA SER A 83 -17.29 -5.96 -16.29
C SER A 83 -16.48 -5.31 -17.42
N PHE A 84 -15.16 -5.47 -17.44
CA PHE A 84 -14.25 -4.87 -18.41
C PHE A 84 -14.31 -3.33 -18.47
N VAL A 85 -14.73 -2.68 -17.38
CA VAL A 85 -14.75 -1.23 -17.25
C VAL A 85 -13.37 -0.76 -16.81
N LYS A 86 -12.69 -0.03 -17.68
CA LYS A 86 -11.39 0.57 -17.43
C LYS A 86 -11.54 2.07 -17.33
N LEU A 87 -11.09 2.65 -16.23
CA LEU A 87 -11.04 4.11 -16.02
C LEU A 87 -9.60 4.53 -15.78
N THR A 88 -9.23 5.64 -16.41
CA THR A 88 -8.00 6.36 -16.12
C THR A 88 -8.08 7.04 -14.75
N TYR A 89 -6.94 7.51 -14.25
CA TYR A 89 -6.87 8.28 -13.00
C TYR A 89 -7.79 9.50 -13.03
N ASP A 90 -7.76 10.27 -14.12
CA ASP A 90 -8.53 11.50 -14.25
C ASP A 90 -10.04 11.22 -14.34
N GLU A 91 -10.46 10.22 -15.12
CA GLU A 91 -11.86 9.78 -15.18
C GLU A 91 -12.38 9.29 -13.83
N PHE A 92 -11.59 8.48 -13.09
CA PHE A 92 -11.98 7.99 -11.78
C PHE A 92 -12.12 9.12 -10.75
N TYR A 93 -11.33 10.18 -10.88
CA TYR A 93 -11.36 11.35 -9.99
C TYR A 93 -12.10 12.56 -10.54
N GLN A 94 -12.72 12.46 -11.71
CA GLN A 94 -13.53 13.51 -12.30
C GLN A 94 -14.71 13.90 -11.40
N LYS A 95 -15.34 12.90 -10.76
CA LYS A 95 -16.40 13.11 -9.78
C LYS A 95 -15.87 12.87 -8.36
N ASN A 96 -16.35 13.65 -7.38
CA ASN A 96 -16.02 13.42 -5.98
C ASN A 96 -16.74 12.22 -5.36
N ILE A 97 -17.63 11.57 -6.08
CA ILE A 97 -18.42 10.44 -5.61
C ILE A 97 -18.03 9.15 -6.29
N VAL A 98 -18.10 8.05 -5.53
CA VAL A 98 -17.98 6.67 -6.04
C VAL A 98 -19.24 5.92 -5.65
N GLU A 99 -19.94 5.36 -6.64
CA GLU A 99 -21.07 4.46 -6.38
C GLU A 99 -20.53 3.15 -5.80
N ILE A 100 -21.15 2.67 -4.74
CA ILE A 100 -20.81 1.40 -4.11
C ILE A 100 -22.02 0.46 -4.08
N GLY A 101 -21.75 -0.85 -4.10
CA GLY A 101 -22.75 -1.87 -3.94
C GLY A 101 -23.42 -1.86 -2.56
N LYS A 102 -24.53 -2.57 -2.44
CA LYS A 102 -25.13 -2.85 -1.13
C LYS A 102 -24.14 -3.64 -0.27
N PHE A 103 -24.12 -3.34 1.02
CA PHE A 103 -23.29 -4.03 2.02
C PHE A 103 -24.06 -4.23 3.31
N SER A 104 -23.63 -5.19 4.12
CA SER A 104 -24.14 -5.39 5.47
C SER A 104 -23.06 -5.10 6.51
N ILE A 105 -23.48 -4.75 7.73
CA ILE A 105 -22.54 -4.56 8.85
C ILE A 105 -21.83 -5.87 9.19
N ALA A 106 -22.50 -7.01 9.07
CA ALA A 106 -21.92 -8.32 9.31
C ALA A 106 -20.81 -8.64 8.29
N GLU A 107 -21.02 -8.36 7.01
CA GLU A 107 -20.00 -8.50 5.97
C GLU A 107 -18.74 -7.67 6.30
N ILE A 108 -18.92 -6.37 6.56
CA ILE A 108 -17.78 -5.49 6.88
C ILE A 108 -17.05 -5.95 8.16
N ALA A 109 -17.80 -6.39 9.17
CA ALA A 109 -17.22 -6.88 10.42
C ALA A 109 -16.33 -8.12 10.18
N ASN A 110 -16.82 -9.08 9.40
CA ASN A 110 -16.10 -10.31 9.08
C ASN A 110 -14.88 -10.04 8.19
N GLU A 111 -15.08 -9.34 7.08
CA GLU A 111 -14.02 -9.10 6.09
C GLU A 111 -12.87 -8.24 6.63
N LEU A 112 -13.18 -7.26 7.50
CA LEU A 112 -12.15 -6.38 8.06
C LEU A 112 -11.72 -6.75 9.49
N ASN A 113 -12.17 -7.90 10.00
CA ASN A 113 -11.89 -8.36 11.35
C ASN A 113 -12.13 -7.24 12.38
N ILE A 114 -13.33 -6.67 12.36
CA ILE A 114 -13.80 -5.62 13.27
C ILE A 114 -14.98 -6.20 14.07
N PRO A 115 -15.03 -6.07 15.42
CA PRO A 115 -16.20 -6.46 16.18
C PRO A 115 -17.46 -5.79 15.62
N LYS A 116 -18.57 -6.55 15.46
CA LYS A 116 -19.79 -6.12 14.78
C LYS A 116 -20.32 -4.76 15.26
N GLU A 117 -20.34 -4.54 16.57
CA GLU A 117 -20.80 -3.26 17.14
C GLU A 117 -19.82 -2.11 16.85
N SER A 118 -18.51 -2.39 16.81
CA SER A 118 -17.52 -1.41 16.37
C SER A 118 -17.67 -1.07 14.90
N ALA A 119 -17.93 -2.05 14.03
CA ALA A 119 -18.22 -1.82 12.61
C ALA A 119 -19.48 -0.97 12.44
N ARG A 120 -20.57 -1.30 13.15
CA ARG A 120 -21.83 -0.52 13.15
C ARG A 120 -21.57 0.94 13.53
N ARG A 121 -20.89 1.17 14.65
CA ARG A 121 -20.58 2.53 15.11
C ARG A 121 -19.76 3.31 14.08
N LYS A 122 -18.70 2.71 13.52
CA LYS A 122 -17.85 3.36 12.51
C LYS A 122 -18.61 3.68 11.21
N ILE A 123 -19.50 2.79 10.78
CA ILE A 123 -20.36 3.03 9.61
C ILE A 123 -21.35 4.18 9.90
N ASN A 124 -21.98 4.20 11.06
CA ASN A 124 -22.87 5.30 11.45
C ASN A 124 -22.12 6.64 11.52
N GLU A 125 -20.90 6.65 12.06
CA GLU A 125 -20.03 7.84 12.07
C GLU A 125 -19.68 8.29 10.64
N LEU A 126 -19.35 7.37 9.72
CA LEU A 126 -19.10 7.69 8.31
C LEU A 126 -20.36 8.20 7.59
N GLN A 127 -21.55 7.71 7.96
CA GLN A 127 -22.82 8.23 7.47
C GLN A 127 -23.12 9.63 8.01
N ALA A 128 -22.94 9.85 9.31
CA ALA A 128 -23.10 11.16 9.94
C ALA A 128 -22.16 12.23 9.35
N LEU A 129 -20.94 11.83 8.97
CA LEU A 129 -19.99 12.70 8.27
C LEU A 129 -20.35 12.91 6.79
N GLY A 130 -21.37 12.26 6.26
CA GLY A 130 -21.73 12.32 4.85
C GLY A 130 -20.78 11.59 3.90
N VAL A 131 -19.84 10.79 4.43
CA VAL A 131 -18.91 9.98 3.62
C VAL A 131 -19.61 8.84 2.92
N ILE A 132 -20.48 8.12 3.64
CA ILE A 132 -21.37 7.10 3.09
C ILE A 132 -22.79 7.66 3.12
N LYS A 133 -23.42 7.81 1.97
CA LYS A 133 -24.78 8.33 1.89
C LYS A 133 -25.61 7.71 0.79
N LYS A 134 -26.92 7.80 0.93
CA LYS A 134 -27.87 7.48 -0.15
C LYS A 134 -28.01 8.69 -1.07
N PHE A 135 -27.86 8.46 -2.35
CA PHE A 135 -28.12 9.45 -3.38
C PHE A 135 -29.08 8.85 -4.42
N LYS A 136 -30.34 9.32 -4.41
CA LYS A 136 -31.45 8.69 -5.15
C LYS A 136 -31.59 7.22 -4.70
N LYS A 137 -31.50 6.25 -5.63
CA LYS A 137 -31.59 4.81 -5.34
C LYS A 137 -30.22 4.14 -5.12
N LYS A 138 -29.12 4.91 -5.10
CA LYS A 138 -27.74 4.44 -5.03
C LYS A 138 -27.13 4.71 -3.66
N ILE A 139 -26.13 3.90 -3.28
CA ILE A 139 -25.26 4.18 -2.15
C ILE A 139 -23.95 4.71 -2.74
N ILE A 140 -23.44 5.79 -2.16
CA ILE A 140 -22.22 6.42 -2.64
C ILE A 140 -21.26 6.68 -1.49
N ILE A 141 -19.95 6.71 -1.82
CA ILE A 141 -18.92 7.34 -1.02
C ILE A 141 -18.67 8.72 -1.61
N ASP A 142 -18.85 9.75 -0.78
CA ASP A 142 -18.57 11.13 -1.14
C ASP A 142 -17.20 11.57 -0.59
N ARG A 143 -16.25 11.72 -1.49
CA ARG A 143 -14.88 12.10 -1.18
C ARG A 143 -14.72 13.57 -0.78
N SER A 144 -15.73 14.41 -1.02
CA SER A 144 -15.72 15.80 -0.56
C SER A 144 -16.07 15.95 0.94
N SER A 145 -16.62 14.89 1.56
CA SER A 145 -17.08 14.90 2.95
C SER A 145 -15.96 14.64 3.98
N PHE A 146 -14.71 14.46 3.55
CA PHE A 146 -13.55 14.29 4.45
C PHE A 146 -12.29 14.86 3.80
N VAL A 147 -11.24 15.03 4.61
CA VAL A 147 -9.93 15.46 4.10
C VAL A 147 -9.38 14.34 3.21
N TYR A 148 -9.78 14.37 1.95
CA TYR A 148 -9.37 13.38 0.96
C TYR A 148 -8.22 13.92 0.12
N VAL A 149 -7.09 13.28 0.24
CA VAL A 149 -5.96 13.54 -0.64
C VAL A 149 -6.00 12.53 -1.77
N LYS A 150 -6.15 13.00 -3.01
CA LYS A 150 -6.00 12.14 -4.19
C LYS A 150 -4.67 11.38 -4.09
N PRO A 151 -4.62 10.08 -4.43
CA PRO A 151 -3.43 9.25 -4.18
C PRO A 151 -2.27 9.50 -5.17
N VAL A 152 -2.06 10.75 -5.59
CA VAL A 152 -0.94 11.14 -6.47
C VAL A 152 0.39 10.72 -5.86
N ASN A 153 0.63 11.10 -4.60
CA ASN A 153 1.85 10.74 -3.90
C ASN A 153 2.01 9.22 -3.73
N THR A 154 0.90 8.49 -3.55
CA THR A 154 0.94 7.02 -3.46
C THR A 154 1.30 6.41 -4.81
N VAL A 155 0.71 6.90 -5.92
CA VAL A 155 1.08 6.46 -7.28
C VAL A 155 2.57 6.70 -7.54
N GLN A 156 3.09 7.87 -7.21
CA GLN A 156 4.50 8.21 -7.38
C GLN A 156 5.43 7.32 -6.53
N ARG A 157 5.06 7.04 -5.27
CA ARG A 157 5.85 6.16 -4.40
C ARG A 157 5.89 4.73 -4.92
N ILE A 158 4.73 4.19 -5.36
CA ILE A 158 4.65 2.87 -5.97
C ILE A 158 5.49 2.82 -7.25
N SER A 159 5.40 3.83 -8.11
CA SER A 159 6.18 3.90 -9.35
C SER A 159 7.68 3.93 -9.09
N ARG A 160 8.14 4.68 -8.06
CA ARG A 160 9.56 4.69 -7.65
C ARG A 160 9.99 3.34 -7.06
N PHE A 161 9.17 2.73 -6.22
CA PHE A 161 9.45 1.40 -5.68
C PHE A 161 9.63 0.37 -6.80
N LEU A 162 8.68 0.28 -7.73
CA LEU A 162 8.71 -0.63 -8.86
C LEU A 162 9.90 -0.34 -9.80
N SER A 163 10.18 0.94 -10.07
CA SER A 163 11.35 1.31 -10.90
C SER A 163 12.67 0.91 -10.25
N THR A 164 12.79 1.08 -8.92
CA THR A 164 13.98 0.61 -8.19
C THR A 164 14.07 -0.92 -8.23
N LEU A 165 12.96 -1.63 -8.03
CA LEU A 165 12.92 -3.09 -8.16
C LEU A 165 13.33 -3.53 -9.56
N SER A 166 12.82 -2.88 -10.60
CA SER A 166 13.22 -3.14 -11.98
C SER A 166 14.72 -2.95 -12.22
N SER A 167 15.31 -1.89 -11.65
CA SER A 167 16.75 -1.65 -11.73
C SER A 167 17.57 -2.75 -11.04
N VAL A 168 17.08 -3.27 -9.91
CA VAL A 168 17.71 -4.41 -9.23
C VAL A 168 17.56 -5.67 -10.06
N CYS A 169 16.39 -5.93 -10.65
CA CYS A 169 16.16 -7.08 -11.55
C CYS A 169 17.06 -7.04 -12.80
N VAL A 170 17.44 -5.86 -13.30
CA VAL A 170 18.42 -5.74 -14.37
C VAL A 170 19.82 -6.18 -13.91
N LYS A 171 20.24 -5.78 -12.69
CA LYS A 171 21.53 -6.21 -12.11
C LYS A 171 21.57 -7.73 -11.89
N GLU A 172 20.44 -8.31 -11.47
CA GLU A 172 20.29 -9.76 -11.28
C GLU A 172 20.01 -10.52 -12.61
N LYS A 173 20.06 -9.83 -13.76
CA LYS A 173 19.87 -10.40 -15.11
C LYS A 173 18.48 -11.01 -15.36
N ILE A 174 17.48 -10.64 -14.56
CA ILE A 174 16.08 -11.02 -14.75
C ILE A 174 15.43 -10.16 -15.83
N PHE A 175 15.73 -8.85 -15.84
CA PHE A 175 15.26 -7.92 -16.86
C PHE A 175 16.38 -7.50 -17.80
N LYS A 176 16.04 -7.28 -19.08
CA LYS A 176 17.00 -6.75 -20.08
C LYS A 176 17.22 -5.24 -19.93
N LYS A 177 16.22 -4.50 -19.49
CA LYS A 177 16.27 -3.03 -19.33
C LYS A 177 15.42 -2.58 -18.15
N ASN A 178 15.81 -1.45 -17.56
CA ASN A 178 15.06 -0.82 -16.48
C ASN A 178 13.75 -0.21 -17.01
N ILE A 179 12.70 -0.30 -16.19
CA ILE A 179 11.41 0.38 -16.41
C ILE A 179 11.41 1.64 -15.54
N THR A 180 11.32 2.81 -16.18
CA THR A 180 11.40 4.10 -15.48
C THR A 180 10.19 4.38 -14.63
N SER A 181 10.36 5.18 -13.57
CA SER A 181 9.25 5.58 -12.71
C SER A 181 8.19 6.40 -13.46
N GLN A 182 8.61 7.21 -14.44
CA GLN A 182 7.70 7.98 -15.28
C GLN A 182 6.81 7.08 -16.15
N HIS A 183 7.39 6.03 -16.74
CA HIS A 183 6.63 5.07 -17.54
C HIS A 183 5.62 4.32 -16.64
N LEU A 184 6.05 3.85 -15.47
CA LEU A 184 5.18 3.16 -14.50
C LEU A 184 4.06 4.07 -14.00
N GLU A 185 4.36 5.34 -13.69
CA GLU A 185 3.35 6.33 -13.28
C GLU A 185 2.30 6.55 -14.39
N ALA A 186 2.74 6.71 -15.63
CA ALA A 186 1.86 6.86 -16.79
C ALA A 186 0.98 5.62 -16.99
N THR A 187 1.58 4.41 -16.92
CA THR A 187 0.86 3.13 -17.02
C THR A 187 -0.19 2.98 -15.92
N ILE A 188 0.16 3.28 -14.66
CA ILE A 188 -0.77 3.23 -13.54
C ILE A 188 -1.92 4.21 -13.74
N LYS A 189 -1.65 5.44 -14.16
CA LYS A 189 -2.68 6.46 -14.39
C LYS A 189 -3.60 6.11 -15.55
N ALA A 190 -3.06 5.60 -16.66
CA ALA A 190 -3.84 5.19 -17.83
C ALA A 190 -4.75 3.99 -17.56
N ASN A 191 -4.42 3.14 -16.59
CA ASN A 191 -5.14 1.91 -16.25
C ASN A 191 -5.59 1.89 -14.79
N PHE A 192 -5.96 3.06 -14.27
CA PHE A 192 -6.05 3.30 -12.84
C PHE A 192 -7.03 2.36 -12.13
N SER A 193 -8.26 2.21 -12.61
CA SER A 193 -9.26 1.38 -11.92
C SER A 193 -8.82 -0.07 -11.77
N TYR A 194 -8.16 -0.62 -12.81
CA TYR A 194 -7.66 -1.99 -12.80
C TYR A 194 -6.43 -2.15 -11.87
N ILE A 195 -5.44 -1.28 -12.01
CA ILE A 195 -4.21 -1.36 -11.20
C ILE A 195 -4.51 -1.03 -9.73
N TRP A 196 -5.45 -0.10 -9.47
CA TRP A 196 -5.83 0.25 -8.11
C TRP A 196 -6.60 -0.85 -7.39
N LYS A 197 -7.36 -1.66 -8.15
CA LYS A 197 -7.93 -2.92 -7.67
C LYS A 197 -6.83 -3.87 -7.19
N ILE A 198 -5.80 -4.11 -8.01
CA ILE A 198 -4.66 -4.97 -7.66
C ILE A 198 -3.92 -4.43 -6.42
N TYR A 199 -3.76 -3.10 -6.34
CA TYR A 199 -3.14 -2.44 -5.18
C TYR A 199 -3.95 -2.66 -3.90
N TYR A 200 -5.27 -2.49 -3.93
CA TYR A 200 -6.10 -2.72 -2.76
C TYR A 200 -6.21 -4.19 -2.37
N ASP A 201 -6.15 -5.11 -3.34
CA ASP A 201 -6.09 -6.55 -3.08
C ASP A 201 -4.81 -6.99 -2.36
N MET A 202 -3.74 -6.23 -2.50
CA MET A 202 -2.51 -6.38 -1.70
C MET A 202 -2.63 -5.64 -0.37
N GLN A 203 -3.04 -4.38 -0.40
CA GLN A 203 -2.97 -3.47 0.76
C GLN A 203 -3.94 -3.84 1.88
N ILE A 204 -5.18 -4.23 1.55
CA ILE A 204 -6.18 -4.57 2.57
C ILE A 204 -5.77 -5.82 3.36
N PRO A 205 -5.45 -6.98 2.75
CA PRO A 205 -4.97 -8.14 3.49
C PRO A 205 -3.70 -7.87 4.30
N MET A 206 -2.76 -7.07 3.77
CA MET A 206 -1.56 -6.68 4.48
C MET A 206 -1.89 -5.91 5.78
N MET A 207 -2.83 -4.95 5.72
CA MET A 207 -3.29 -4.22 6.90
C MET A 207 -3.98 -5.14 7.91
N LEU A 208 -4.77 -6.09 7.45
CA LEU A 208 -5.44 -7.06 8.33
C LEU A 208 -4.43 -7.98 9.03
N ASN A 209 -3.38 -8.41 8.35
CA ASN A 209 -2.30 -9.19 8.95
C ASN A 209 -1.57 -8.37 10.03
N TYR A 210 -1.20 -7.12 9.75
CA TYR A 210 -0.60 -6.25 10.76
C TYR A 210 -1.55 -5.97 11.94
N LYS A 211 -2.84 -5.80 11.67
CA LYS A 211 -3.84 -5.64 12.73
C LYS A 211 -3.90 -6.87 13.63
N LYS A 212 -3.82 -8.08 13.07
CA LYS A 212 -3.78 -9.33 13.83
C LYS A 212 -2.55 -9.41 14.75
N VAL A 213 -1.37 -9.08 14.24
CA VAL A 213 -0.09 -9.12 14.98
C VAL A 213 -0.03 -8.06 16.07
N PHE A 214 -0.41 -6.84 15.75
CA PHE A 214 -0.29 -5.69 16.66
C PHE A 214 -1.55 -5.41 17.47
N LYS A 215 -2.65 -6.16 17.24
CA LYS A 215 -4.00 -6.00 17.80
C LYS A 215 -4.78 -4.81 17.24
N ASP A 216 -4.10 -3.76 16.81
CA ASP A 216 -4.68 -2.59 16.17
C ASP A 216 -3.65 -1.87 15.27
N LEU A 217 -4.15 -1.07 14.34
CA LEU A 217 -3.32 -0.39 13.35
C LEU A 217 -2.61 0.85 13.91
N GLU A 218 -3.07 1.47 15.00
CA GLU A 218 -2.34 2.54 15.66
C GLU A 218 -1.02 2.01 16.25
N THR A 219 -1.06 0.82 16.86
CA THR A 219 0.14 0.17 17.39
C THR A 219 1.12 -0.19 16.26
N PHE A 220 0.63 -0.72 15.14
CA PHE A 220 1.44 -0.96 13.94
C PHE A 220 2.06 0.33 13.40
N HIS A 221 1.28 1.40 13.28
CA HIS A 221 1.72 2.69 12.77
C HIS A 221 2.86 3.28 13.62
N ILE A 222 2.70 3.28 14.96
CA ILE A 222 3.73 3.74 15.91
C ILE A 222 4.99 2.87 15.79
N PHE A 223 4.84 1.55 15.77
CA PHE A 223 5.96 0.63 15.62
C PHE A 223 6.70 0.81 14.30
N GLY A 224 5.96 0.89 13.20
CA GLY A 224 6.52 1.13 11.85
C GLY A 224 7.29 2.44 11.75
N THR A 225 6.85 3.49 12.45
CA THR A 225 7.60 4.77 12.56
C THR A 225 8.95 4.58 13.23
N CYS A 226 9.04 3.76 14.27
CA CYS A 226 10.33 3.39 14.89
C CYS A 226 11.21 2.59 13.91
N VAL A 227 10.62 1.69 13.11
CA VAL A 227 11.33 0.93 12.07
C VAL A 227 11.91 1.86 11.00
N VAL A 228 11.09 2.80 10.48
CA VAL A 228 11.55 3.79 9.48
C VAL A 228 12.75 4.58 10.01
N ASN A 229 12.68 5.06 11.25
CA ASN A 229 13.79 5.80 11.86
C ASN A 229 15.08 4.99 11.85
N GLN A 230 15.03 3.72 12.20
CA GLN A 230 16.24 2.88 12.19
C GLN A 230 16.71 2.55 10.77
N HIS A 231 15.81 2.32 9.82
CA HIS A 231 16.14 2.12 8.41
C HIS A 231 16.85 3.35 7.78
N LEU A 232 16.36 4.57 8.10
CA LEU A 232 16.96 5.79 7.58
C LEU A 232 18.40 6.01 8.10
N HIS A 233 18.65 5.64 9.36
CA HIS A 233 20.00 5.74 9.93
C HIS A 233 20.93 4.63 9.43
N SER A 234 20.40 3.44 9.10
CA SER A 234 21.21 2.35 8.56
C SER A 234 21.78 2.65 7.17
N LYS A 235 21.07 3.46 6.36
CA LYS A 235 21.59 3.92 5.05
C LYS A 235 22.93 4.65 5.16
N LYS A 236 23.21 5.31 6.29
CA LYS A 236 24.50 5.98 6.54
C LYS A 236 25.66 5.01 6.79
N LEU A 237 25.38 3.72 6.97
CA LEU A 237 26.37 2.69 7.28
C LEU A 237 26.88 1.94 6.04
N ASN A 238 26.65 2.45 4.81
CA ASN A 238 27.09 1.86 3.52
C ASN A 238 26.75 0.36 3.36
N GLN A 239 25.57 -0.04 3.77
CA GLN A 239 25.11 -1.43 3.77
C GLN A 239 24.37 -1.75 2.46
N ASN A 240 25.10 -1.96 1.37
CA ASN A 240 24.54 -2.34 0.10
C ASN A 240 24.44 -3.88 -0.04
N ASN A 241 23.39 -4.34 -0.70
CA ASN A 241 23.19 -5.73 -1.12
C ASN A 241 23.12 -6.76 0.03
N MET A 242 22.40 -6.44 1.10
CA MET A 242 22.13 -7.39 2.18
C MET A 242 20.74 -8.00 2.04
N GLY A 243 20.67 -9.31 2.26
CA GLY A 243 19.42 -10.01 2.47
C GLY A 243 18.73 -9.58 3.77
N ARG A 244 17.49 -9.97 3.91
CA ARG A 244 16.60 -9.54 5.00
C ARG A 244 17.16 -9.85 6.40
N GLU A 245 17.64 -11.07 6.62
CA GLU A 245 18.13 -11.48 7.95
C GLU A 245 19.37 -10.71 8.39
N ASP A 246 20.35 -10.56 7.49
CA ASP A 246 21.59 -9.85 7.79
C ASP A 246 21.35 -8.34 7.96
N PHE A 247 20.44 -7.78 7.19
CA PHE A 247 20.02 -6.40 7.35
C PHE A 247 19.42 -6.15 8.74
N PHE A 248 18.54 -7.03 9.24
CA PHE A 248 17.99 -6.89 10.58
C PHE A 248 19.03 -7.11 11.68
N LYS A 249 19.93 -8.10 11.55
CA LYS A 249 21.04 -8.27 12.49
C LYS A 249 21.85 -6.98 12.61
N THR A 250 22.15 -6.36 11.48
CA THR A 250 22.94 -5.12 11.46
C THR A 250 22.20 -3.94 12.08
N ILE A 251 20.89 -3.76 11.80
CA ILE A 251 20.08 -2.71 12.42
C ILE A 251 20.05 -2.84 13.94
N ILE A 252 19.89 -4.06 14.45
CA ILE A 252 19.77 -4.33 15.88
C ILE A 252 21.10 -4.06 16.60
N THR A 253 22.22 -4.41 15.99
CA THR A 253 23.54 -4.23 16.59
C THR A 253 24.06 -2.79 16.45
N SER A 254 23.50 -2.01 15.54
CA SER A 254 23.88 -0.61 15.32
C SER A 254 23.43 0.29 16.48
N LYS A 255 24.31 1.20 16.93
CA LYS A 255 23.99 2.23 17.94
C LYS A 255 23.15 3.37 17.31
N ILE A 256 22.00 3.05 16.74
CA ILE A 256 21.11 4.03 16.12
C ILE A 256 20.29 4.73 17.21
N GLN A 257 20.22 6.05 17.13
CA GLN A 257 19.40 6.85 18.03
C GLN A 257 17.91 6.57 17.79
N GLY A 258 17.17 6.29 18.87
CA GLY A 258 15.73 6.09 18.84
C GLY A 258 14.93 7.39 18.71
N LEU A 259 13.61 7.28 18.69
CA LEU A 259 12.67 8.41 18.73
C LEU A 259 12.06 8.53 20.12
N ASN A 260 11.77 9.75 20.57
CA ASN A 260 10.96 9.96 21.76
C ASN A 260 9.46 9.97 21.43
N ALA A 261 8.59 9.87 22.45
CA ALA A 261 7.15 9.80 22.28
C ALA A 261 6.52 11.04 21.64
N MET A 262 7.13 12.23 21.81
CA MET A 262 6.66 13.45 21.16
C MET A 262 6.89 13.39 19.67
N SER A 263 8.13 13.09 19.23
CA SER A 263 8.45 12.94 17.81
C SER A 263 7.58 11.88 17.13
N ILE A 264 7.29 10.76 17.79
CA ILE A 264 6.39 9.72 17.26
C ILE A 264 4.96 10.27 17.11
N SER A 265 4.47 11.01 18.11
CA SER A 265 3.15 11.68 18.06
C SER A 265 3.06 12.68 16.91
N ASP A 266 4.09 13.50 16.73
CA ASP A 266 4.16 14.53 15.69
C ASP A 266 4.20 13.90 14.29
N ILE A 267 4.99 12.84 14.10
CA ILE A 267 5.11 12.14 12.81
C ILE A 267 3.81 11.43 12.45
N THR A 268 3.18 10.74 13.41
CA THR A 268 2.00 9.89 13.14
C THR A 268 0.68 10.66 13.22
N GLY A 269 0.67 11.81 13.88
CA GLY A 269 -0.54 12.53 14.27
C GLY A 269 -1.37 11.84 15.36
N ILE A 270 -0.88 10.72 15.91
CA ILE A 270 -1.54 9.99 17.00
C ILE A 270 -1.29 10.74 18.32
N PRO A 271 -2.34 11.04 19.13
CA PRO A 271 -2.18 11.78 20.39
C PRO A 271 -1.11 11.16 21.30
N ARG A 272 -0.25 12.00 21.88
CA ARG A 272 0.91 11.59 22.69
C ARG A 272 0.55 10.57 23.79
N ALA A 273 -0.55 10.78 24.51
CA ALA A 273 -1.00 9.87 25.56
C ALA A 273 -1.30 8.45 24.99
N THR A 274 -1.93 8.40 23.82
CA THR A 274 -2.17 7.14 23.09
C THR A 274 -0.86 6.53 22.63
N ALA A 275 0.06 7.33 22.07
CA ALA A 275 1.38 6.85 21.65
C ALA A 275 2.14 6.23 22.81
N ILE A 276 2.23 6.88 23.97
CA ILE A 276 2.90 6.37 25.17
C ILE A 276 2.27 5.03 25.61
N ARG A 277 0.95 4.94 25.68
CA ARG A 277 0.26 3.70 26.06
C ARG A 277 0.60 2.55 25.10
N LYS A 278 0.65 2.80 23.78
CA LYS A 278 1.00 1.80 22.77
C LYS A 278 2.49 1.43 22.84
N LEU A 279 3.38 2.38 23.02
CA LEU A 279 4.81 2.15 23.21
C LEU A 279 5.10 1.28 24.42
N ASN A 280 4.44 1.52 25.55
CA ASN A 280 4.54 0.67 26.74
C ASN A 280 4.09 -0.77 26.45
N GLY A 281 3.04 -0.96 25.64
CA GLY A 281 2.60 -2.27 25.18
C GLY A 281 3.66 -2.99 24.32
N LEU A 282 4.36 -2.25 23.46
CA LEU A 282 5.45 -2.77 22.61
C LEU A 282 6.70 -3.12 23.43
N ILE A 283 7.01 -2.36 24.51
CA ILE A 283 8.08 -2.69 25.46
C ILE A 283 7.75 -3.99 26.20
N LYS A 284 6.52 -4.13 26.73
CA LYS A 284 6.08 -5.36 27.41
C LYS A 284 6.21 -6.61 26.52
N LYS A 285 5.98 -6.46 25.21
CA LYS A 285 6.20 -7.51 24.20
C LYS A 285 7.66 -7.68 23.78
N LYS A 286 8.58 -6.94 24.37
CA LYS A 286 10.01 -6.92 24.02
C LYS A 286 10.30 -6.57 22.54
N ASN A 287 9.40 -5.87 21.85
CA ASN A 287 9.62 -5.39 20.50
C ASN A 287 10.41 -4.07 20.47
N LEU A 288 10.26 -3.27 21.52
CA LEU A 288 11.00 -2.02 21.75
C LEU A 288 11.68 -2.05 23.12
N ILE A 289 12.75 -1.27 23.24
CA ILE A 289 13.35 -0.84 24.50
C ILE A 289 13.32 0.68 24.57
N ILE A 290 13.35 1.20 25.78
CA ILE A 290 13.52 2.63 26.06
C ILE A 290 14.85 2.82 26.76
N ASP A 291 15.64 3.81 26.35
CA ASP A 291 16.92 4.16 26.95
C ASP A 291 16.76 5.27 28.03
N GLU A 292 17.87 5.62 28.69
CA GLU A 292 17.92 6.64 29.74
C GLU A 292 17.47 8.02 29.25
N LYS A 293 17.64 8.32 27.96
CA LYS A 293 17.18 9.54 27.28
C LYS A 293 15.71 9.49 26.86
N LYS A 294 14.97 8.46 27.26
CA LYS A 294 13.58 8.19 26.88
C LYS A 294 13.38 8.04 25.36
N LEU A 295 14.36 7.46 24.67
CA LEU A 295 14.30 7.14 23.25
C LEU A 295 13.94 5.67 23.05
N TYR A 296 12.95 5.41 22.18
CA TYR A 296 12.48 4.07 21.85
C TYR A 296 13.27 3.50 20.67
N ARG A 297 13.78 2.29 20.84
CA ARG A 297 14.55 1.56 19.81
C ARG A 297 14.04 0.14 19.64
N LEU A 298 14.23 -0.42 18.43
CA LEU A 298 13.90 -1.82 18.16
C LEU A 298 14.82 -2.77 18.93
N THR A 299 14.31 -3.96 19.23
CA THR A 299 15.06 -5.07 19.82
C THR A 299 15.25 -6.20 18.81
N GLY A 300 16.15 -7.14 19.09
CA GLY A 300 16.30 -8.34 18.27
C GLY A 300 15.08 -9.27 18.29
N ASN A 301 14.19 -9.12 19.25
CA ASN A 301 13.00 -9.96 19.35
C ASN A 301 12.02 -9.71 18.20
N PHE A 302 11.91 -8.45 17.71
CA PHE A 302 10.97 -8.14 16.63
C PHE A 302 11.34 -8.86 15.33
N ALA A 303 12.62 -8.95 14.99
CA ALA A 303 13.07 -9.60 13.76
C ALA A 303 12.65 -11.08 13.70
N ARG A 304 12.71 -11.77 14.86
CA ARG A 304 12.27 -13.16 14.97
C ARG A 304 10.75 -13.29 15.01
N SER A 305 10.08 -12.48 15.85
CA SER A 305 8.64 -12.59 16.07
C SER A 305 7.79 -12.16 14.89
N LEU A 306 8.31 -11.29 14.03
CA LEU A 306 7.61 -10.78 12.82
C LEU A 306 8.12 -11.41 11.52
N SER A 307 9.06 -12.35 11.56
CA SER A 307 9.62 -12.96 10.35
C SER A 307 8.56 -13.59 9.44
N PRO A 308 7.56 -14.37 9.94
CA PRO A 308 6.53 -14.92 9.08
C PRO A 308 5.69 -13.86 8.36
N GLU A 309 5.33 -12.77 9.07
CA GLU A 309 4.55 -11.68 8.48
C GLU A 309 5.37 -10.87 7.47
N GLN A 310 6.67 -10.72 7.70
CA GLN A 310 7.57 -10.07 6.74
C GLN A 310 7.70 -10.88 5.46
N ILE A 311 7.84 -12.20 5.55
CA ILE A 311 7.85 -13.11 4.39
C ILE A 311 6.53 -13.00 3.63
N ASN A 312 5.39 -13.00 4.32
CA ASN A 312 4.09 -12.82 3.70
C ASN A 312 3.97 -11.46 2.98
N VAL A 313 4.50 -10.39 3.58
CA VAL A 313 4.54 -9.06 2.93
C VAL A 313 5.39 -9.09 1.66
N LEU A 314 6.56 -9.72 1.68
CA LEU A 314 7.40 -9.86 0.48
C LEU A 314 6.71 -10.68 -0.60
N ASP A 315 6.01 -11.75 -0.25
CA ASP A 315 5.20 -12.54 -1.19
C ASP A 315 4.09 -11.73 -1.85
N GLN A 316 3.37 -10.92 -1.05
CA GLN A 316 2.34 -10.01 -1.56
C GLN A 316 2.92 -8.93 -2.47
N LEU A 317 4.07 -8.36 -2.11
CA LEU A 317 4.78 -7.37 -2.93
C LEU A 317 5.29 -7.97 -4.24
N ALA A 318 5.83 -9.19 -4.20
CA ALA A 318 6.28 -9.91 -5.39
C ALA A 318 5.10 -10.17 -6.34
N ASN A 319 3.96 -10.65 -5.82
CA ASN A 319 2.75 -10.87 -6.61
C ASN A 319 2.18 -9.57 -7.20
N PHE A 320 2.15 -8.50 -6.43
CA PHE A 320 1.74 -7.17 -6.91
C PHE A 320 2.67 -6.68 -8.02
N SER A 321 3.99 -6.71 -7.78
CA SER A 321 5.00 -6.24 -8.72
C SER A 321 4.99 -7.06 -10.01
N MET A 322 4.85 -8.39 -9.93
CA MET A 322 4.71 -9.28 -11.09
C MET A 322 3.55 -8.85 -11.98
N LYS A 323 2.36 -8.63 -11.39
CA LYS A 323 1.18 -8.21 -12.14
C LYS A 323 1.40 -6.88 -12.85
N ILE A 324 2.04 -5.91 -12.18
CA ILE A 324 2.29 -4.60 -12.78
C ILE A 324 3.36 -4.68 -13.87
N PHE A 325 4.44 -5.44 -13.67
CA PHE A 325 5.47 -5.60 -14.68
C PHE A 325 4.96 -6.34 -15.92
N ASN A 326 4.21 -7.42 -15.74
CA ASN A 326 3.58 -8.11 -16.87
C ASN A 326 2.59 -7.20 -17.61
N PHE A 327 1.82 -6.38 -16.88
CA PHE A 327 0.91 -5.42 -17.47
C PHE A 327 1.64 -4.27 -18.20
N SER A 328 2.77 -3.79 -17.69
CA SER A 328 3.52 -2.68 -18.28
C SER A 328 4.34 -3.05 -19.52
N GLN A 329 4.44 -4.34 -19.83
CA GLN A 329 5.08 -4.83 -21.06
C GLN A 329 4.09 -5.01 -22.22
N LEU A 330 2.79 -4.84 -21.94
CA LEU A 330 1.70 -4.83 -22.93
C LEU A 330 1.52 -3.43 -23.52
#